data_f9ed8e4ed3b5f118675fddce64737aaa
#
_entry.id   f9ed8e4ed3b5f118675fddce64737aaa
#
_cell.length_a   1.000
_cell.length_b   1.000
_cell.length_c   1.000
_cell.angle_alpha   90.00
_cell.angle_beta   90.00
_cell.angle_gamma   90.00
#
_symmetry.space_group_name_H-M   'P 1'
#
loop_
_entity.id
_entity.type
_entity.pdbx_description
1 polymer ?
#
loop_
_entity_poly.entity_id
_entity_poly.type
_entity_poly.pdbx_seq_one_letter_code
_entity_poly.pdbx_strand_id
1 'polypeptide(L)'
;MDVIRSKTVNVMGLRTRVLEEGDAGGGDPVVMIHGVGGWAENWREVMSPIARTGRHAIAFDLPGFGQSDPPGDVAHFGPRDPFYPRFVGSLLDQLGIHSAHLVGNSLGGAVAFTAAVSQPERTRSLALVAGGGVGTDVALFLRLCTLPGVPTLSRLFGRPEQARDVLRTCFYDSRRIPASLYDEAERYGFPSFGEFVRALRSGVTIFGVRRSVREHWVALASRFAGPVVVIWGREDRVLPVEHVSEAENVMPQARVELIDACGHLPQVERTDAFLAALLPFLDRAEAAAAA
;
A
#
# COMPACT_ATOMS: atom_id res chain seq x y z
N MET A 1 -19.17 -9.29 18.32
CA MET A 1 -18.16 -9.57 17.28
C MET A 1 -18.11 -8.33 16.42
N ASP A 2 -17.00 -7.62 16.44
CA ASP A 2 -16.81 -6.49 15.53
C ASP A 2 -16.77 -7.05 14.11
N VAL A 3 -17.60 -6.50 13.25
CA VAL A 3 -17.74 -6.94 11.86
C VAL A 3 -17.15 -5.87 10.98
N ILE A 4 -16.29 -6.25 10.06
CA ILE A 4 -15.79 -5.34 9.02
C ILE A 4 -16.98 -4.75 8.26
N ARG A 5 -17.14 -3.44 8.35
CA ARG A 5 -18.19 -2.68 7.66
C ARG A 5 -17.63 -2.15 6.35
N SER A 6 -18.41 -2.27 5.28
CA SER A 6 -18.08 -1.66 3.97
C SER A 6 -18.97 -0.46 3.72
N LYS A 7 -18.36 0.66 3.35
CA LYS A 7 -19.09 1.88 2.94
C LYS A 7 -18.45 2.49 1.69
N THR A 8 -19.18 3.40 1.07
CA THR A 8 -18.68 4.21 -0.04
C THR A 8 -18.69 5.67 0.40
N VAL A 9 -17.58 6.37 0.19
CA VAL A 9 -17.46 7.81 0.43
C VAL A 9 -17.08 8.51 -0.85
N ASN A 10 -17.36 9.82 -0.94
CA ASN A 10 -16.94 10.63 -2.10
C ASN A 10 -15.65 11.37 -1.75
N VAL A 11 -14.54 11.00 -2.41
CA VAL A 11 -13.25 11.64 -2.21
C VAL A 11 -12.83 12.31 -3.51
N MET A 12 -12.71 13.63 -3.51
CA MET A 12 -12.35 14.41 -4.70
C MET A 12 -13.26 14.15 -5.92
N GLY A 13 -14.56 13.88 -5.70
CA GLY A 13 -15.51 13.54 -6.75
C GLY A 13 -15.53 12.05 -7.15
N LEU A 14 -14.69 11.22 -6.59
CA LEU A 14 -14.60 9.78 -6.88
C LEU A 14 -15.32 8.97 -5.80
N ARG A 15 -16.18 8.03 -6.20
CA ARG A 15 -16.74 7.03 -5.29
C ARG A 15 -15.60 6.13 -4.84
N THR A 16 -15.34 6.11 -3.55
CA THR A 16 -14.24 5.37 -2.93
C THR A 16 -14.80 4.37 -1.94
N ARG A 17 -14.50 3.10 -2.14
CA ARG A 17 -14.89 2.05 -1.20
C ARG A 17 -13.93 2.00 -0.03
N VAL A 18 -14.50 1.93 1.18
CA VAL A 18 -13.77 1.86 2.44
C VAL A 18 -14.28 0.69 3.26
N LEU A 19 -13.36 -0.06 3.84
CA LEU A 19 -13.60 -1.06 4.88
C LEU A 19 -13.19 -0.48 6.22
N GLU A 20 -14.01 -0.68 7.24
CA GLU A 20 -13.76 -0.19 8.59
C GLU A 20 -14.08 -1.25 9.64
N GLU A 21 -13.28 -1.29 10.69
CA GLU A 21 -13.53 -2.07 11.90
C GLU A 21 -13.03 -1.33 13.14
N GLY A 22 -13.71 -1.51 14.27
CA GLY A 22 -13.48 -0.76 15.51
C GLY A 22 -14.34 0.50 15.60
N ASP A 23 -14.09 1.29 16.65
CA ASP A 23 -14.83 2.52 16.94
C ASP A 23 -14.11 3.74 16.37
N ALA A 24 -14.81 4.53 15.57
CA ALA A 24 -14.30 5.78 15.01
C ALA A 24 -13.96 6.86 16.06
N GLY A 25 -14.52 6.74 17.28
CA GLY A 25 -14.22 7.62 18.41
C GLY A 25 -13.30 7.02 19.47
N GLY A 26 -12.84 5.78 19.28
CA GLY A 26 -12.10 5.03 20.30
C GLY A 26 -10.61 5.38 20.34
N GLY A 27 -9.85 4.82 19.46
CA GLY A 27 -8.39 4.96 19.42
C GLY A 27 -7.88 5.57 18.13
N ASP A 28 -6.58 5.68 18.01
CA ASP A 28 -5.93 6.28 16.86
C ASP A 28 -6.25 5.51 15.56
N PRO A 29 -6.60 6.20 14.46
CA PRO A 29 -6.91 5.56 13.19
C PRO A 29 -5.66 4.94 12.57
N VAL A 30 -5.82 3.71 12.04
CA VAL A 30 -4.81 3.00 11.24
C VAL A 30 -5.34 2.87 9.82
N VAL A 31 -4.78 3.62 8.88
CA VAL A 31 -5.18 3.64 7.47
C VAL A 31 -4.25 2.77 6.66
N MET A 32 -4.79 1.71 6.07
CA MET A 32 -4.08 0.68 5.34
C MET A 32 -4.30 0.83 3.84
N ILE A 33 -3.19 0.88 3.08
CA ILE A 33 -3.15 1.19 1.64
C ILE A 33 -2.56 0.02 0.88
N HIS A 34 -3.34 -0.59 -0.02
CA HIS A 34 -2.94 -1.76 -0.79
C HIS A 34 -1.95 -1.43 -1.92
N GLY A 35 -1.27 -2.46 -2.44
CA GLY A 35 -0.35 -2.37 -3.57
C GLY A 35 -1.04 -2.21 -4.94
N VAL A 36 -0.24 -2.02 -5.99
CA VAL A 36 -0.74 -1.98 -7.37
C VAL A 36 -1.43 -3.29 -7.73
N GLY A 37 -2.64 -3.21 -8.27
CA GLY A 37 -3.46 -4.39 -8.58
C GLY A 37 -4.08 -5.07 -7.36
N GLY A 38 -3.93 -4.50 -6.16
CA GLY A 38 -4.60 -4.94 -4.94
C GLY A 38 -5.96 -4.27 -4.72
N TRP A 39 -6.54 -4.52 -3.56
CA TRP A 39 -7.83 -4.00 -3.09
C TRP A 39 -7.87 -4.03 -1.55
N ALA A 40 -8.89 -3.44 -0.95
CA ALA A 40 -8.99 -3.24 0.50
C ALA A 40 -8.96 -4.56 1.30
N GLU A 41 -9.51 -5.65 0.76
CA GLU A 41 -9.50 -6.96 1.41
C GLU A 41 -8.12 -7.59 1.57
N ASN A 42 -7.08 -7.07 0.93
CA ASN A 42 -5.69 -7.47 1.20
C ASN A 42 -5.28 -7.21 2.67
N TRP A 43 -6.08 -6.43 3.39
CA TRP A 43 -5.89 -6.09 4.80
C TRP A 43 -6.88 -6.79 5.75
N ARG A 44 -7.84 -7.57 5.23
CA ARG A 44 -8.94 -8.19 5.99
C ARG A 44 -8.46 -8.93 7.24
N GLU A 45 -7.42 -9.75 7.11
CA GLU A 45 -6.93 -10.61 8.18
C GLU A 45 -6.30 -9.83 9.34
N VAL A 46 -5.85 -8.60 9.10
CA VAL A 46 -5.20 -7.76 10.11
C VAL A 46 -6.15 -6.71 10.72
N MET A 47 -7.28 -6.43 10.09
CA MET A 47 -8.23 -5.40 10.57
C MET A 47 -8.77 -5.72 11.96
N SER A 48 -9.32 -6.93 12.17
CA SER A 48 -9.88 -7.32 13.48
C SER A 48 -8.82 -7.37 14.60
N PRO A 49 -7.61 -7.92 14.39
CA PRO A 49 -6.53 -7.79 15.37
C PRO A 49 -6.18 -6.35 15.74
N ILE A 50 -6.11 -5.45 14.77
CA ILE A 50 -5.84 -4.02 15.02
C ILE A 50 -7.01 -3.39 15.80
N ALA A 51 -8.25 -3.63 15.37
CA ALA A 51 -9.45 -3.09 16.04
C ALA A 51 -9.55 -3.54 17.51
N ARG A 52 -9.19 -4.80 17.80
CA ARG A 52 -9.17 -5.32 19.19
C ARG A 52 -8.19 -4.62 20.11
N THR A 53 -7.21 -3.87 19.59
CA THR A 53 -6.34 -3.02 20.42
C THR A 53 -6.98 -1.67 20.77
N GLY A 54 -8.23 -1.43 20.37
CA GLY A 54 -8.97 -0.19 20.59
C GLY A 54 -8.79 0.83 19.47
N ARG A 55 -8.05 0.51 18.40
CA ARG A 55 -7.82 1.38 17.24
C ARG A 55 -8.95 1.29 16.22
N HIS A 56 -9.11 2.35 15.42
CA HIS A 56 -9.99 2.34 14.27
C HIS A 56 -9.21 1.85 13.03
N ALA A 57 -9.46 0.59 12.61
CA ALA A 57 -8.82 -0.02 11.45
C ALA A 57 -9.58 0.36 10.17
N ILE A 58 -8.88 0.92 9.19
CA ILE A 58 -9.45 1.42 7.93
C ILE A 58 -8.60 0.90 6.77
N ALA A 59 -9.25 0.27 5.78
CA ALA A 59 -8.65 -0.05 4.50
C ALA A 59 -9.53 0.52 3.38
N PHE A 60 -8.96 0.92 2.25
CA PHE A 60 -9.74 1.45 1.15
C PHE A 60 -9.18 1.01 -0.19
N ASP A 61 -10.04 0.98 -1.20
CA ASP A 61 -9.62 0.75 -2.57
C ASP A 61 -9.03 2.03 -3.15
N LEU A 62 -7.77 2.01 -3.55
CA LEU A 62 -7.15 3.11 -4.30
C LEU A 62 -7.96 3.42 -5.56
N PRO A 63 -8.02 4.68 -5.99
CA PRO A 63 -8.74 5.07 -7.22
C PRO A 63 -8.37 4.23 -8.42
N GLY A 64 -9.40 3.63 -9.06
CA GLY A 64 -9.26 2.72 -10.20
C GLY A 64 -8.94 1.28 -9.87
N PHE A 65 -8.91 0.92 -8.58
CA PHE A 65 -8.76 -0.46 -8.09
C PHE A 65 -9.99 -0.89 -7.30
N GLY A 66 -10.15 -2.22 -7.15
CA GLY A 66 -11.25 -2.79 -6.40
C GLY A 66 -12.62 -2.31 -6.91
N GLN A 67 -13.35 -1.61 -6.05
CA GLN A 67 -14.67 -1.06 -6.33
C GLN A 67 -14.68 0.48 -6.34
N SER A 68 -13.51 1.12 -6.33
CA SER A 68 -13.37 2.57 -6.41
C SER A 68 -13.32 3.09 -7.84
N ASP A 69 -13.87 4.29 -8.07
CA ASP A 69 -13.88 4.92 -9.38
C ASP A 69 -12.44 5.24 -9.85
N PRO A 70 -12.17 5.15 -11.17
CA PRO A 70 -10.87 5.51 -11.71
C PRO A 70 -10.64 7.03 -11.66
N PRO A 71 -9.39 7.49 -11.39
CA PRO A 71 -9.10 8.92 -11.22
C PRO A 71 -9.04 9.71 -12.53
N GLY A 72 -9.18 9.03 -13.69
CA GLY A 72 -8.99 9.67 -14.98
C GLY A 72 -7.52 9.92 -15.33
N ASP A 73 -7.25 10.97 -16.08
CA ASP A 73 -5.88 11.33 -16.47
C ASP A 73 -5.24 12.23 -15.42
N VAL A 74 -4.53 11.65 -14.48
CA VAL A 74 -3.87 12.34 -13.37
C VAL A 74 -2.40 11.98 -13.27
N ALA A 75 -1.59 12.89 -12.72
CA ALA A 75 -0.21 12.61 -12.32
C ALA A 75 -0.21 11.91 -10.94
N HIS A 76 -0.08 10.57 -10.93
CA HIS A 76 -0.13 9.79 -9.69
C HIS A 76 0.97 10.19 -8.70
N PHE A 77 2.21 10.30 -9.21
CA PHE A 77 3.40 10.73 -8.48
C PHE A 77 4.12 11.84 -9.25
N GLY A 78 4.89 12.64 -8.55
CA GLY A 78 5.73 13.68 -9.16
C GLY A 78 5.93 14.90 -8.26
N PRO A 79 6.76 15.85 -8.70
CA PRO A 79 7.08 17.04 -7.92
C PRO A 79 6.00 18.13 -7.96
N ARG A 80 5.10 18.06 -8.91
CA ARG A 80 4.04 19.06 -9.10
C ARG A 80 2.68 18.44 -8.84
N ASP A 81 2.07 18.81 -7.72
CA ASP A 81 0.69 18.48 -7.34
C ASP A 81 0.31 16.98 -7.53
N PRO A 82 1.03 16.05 -6.87
CA PRO A 82 0.78 14.63 -7.04
C PRO A 82 -0.59 14.23 -6.52
N PHE A 83 -1.29 13.39 -7.28
CA PHE A 83 -2.66 12.99 -6.99
C PHE A 83 -2.80 12.23 -5.66
N TYR A 84 -1.97 11.21 -5.41
CA TYR A 84 -2.14 10.33 -4.26
C TYR A 84 -2.01 11.01 -2.89
N PRO A 85 -1.02 11.87 -2.61
CA PRO A 85 -0.97 12.58 -1.33
C PRO A 85 -2.21 13.42 -1.06
N ARG A 86 -2.72 14.13 -2.07
CA ARG A 86 -3.97 14.91 -1.96
C ARG A 86 -5.17 14.01 -1.72
N PHE A 87 -5.22 12.87 -2.42
CA PHE A 87 -6.31 11.91 -2.27
C PHE A 87 -6.35 11.35 -0.84
N VAL A 88 -5.20 10.96 -0.26
CA VAL A 88 -5.12 10.48 1.13
C VAL A 88 -5.59 11.57 2.10
N GLY A 89 -5.12 12.82 1.96
CA GLY A 89 -5.57 13.93 2.81
C GLY A 89 -7.09 14.14 2.71
N SER A 90 -7.64 14.17 1.49
CA SER A 90 -9.08 14.32 1.27
C SER A 90 -9.88 13.11 1.80
N LEU A 91 -9.34 11.90 1.75
CA LEU A 91 -9.97 10.72 2.37
C LEU A 91 -10.05 10.88 3.88
N LEU A 92 -8.97 11.30 4.53
CA LEU A 92 -8.96 11.57 5.97
C LEU A 92 -10.02 12.63 6.33
N ASP A 93 -10.13 13.70 5.55
CA ASP A 93 -11.16 14.76 5.75
C ASP A 93 -12.57 14.19 5.64
N GLN A 94 -12.86 13.38 4.62
CA GLN A 94 -14.17 12.75 4.42
C GLN A 94 -14.54 11.75 5.53
N LEU A 95 -13.54 11.19 6.20
CA LEU A 95 -13.72 10.28 7.33
C LEU A 95 -13.73 11.02 8.69
N GLY A 96 -13.52 12.34 8.71
CA GLY A 96 -13.43 13.13 9.93
C GLY A 96 -12.16 12.87 10.74
N ILE A 97 -11.10 12.37 10.09
CA ILE A 97 -9.84 11.99 10.71
C ILE A 97 -8.82 13.12 10.57
N HIS A 98 -8.35 13.65 11.68
CA HIS A 98 -7.32 14.70 11.67
C HIS A 98 -5.95 14.13 11.31
N SER A 99 -5.53 13.04 11.95
CA SER A 99 -4.26 12.36 11.69
C SER A 99 -4.38 10.87 11.91
N ALA A 100 -3.56 10.06 11.22
CA ALA A 100 -3.61 8.62 11.25
C ALA A 100 -2.22 7.98 11.22
N HIS A 101 -2.12 6.72 11.66
CA HIS A 101 -1.03 5.82 11.30
C HIS A 101 -1.25 5.37 9.85
N LEU A 102 -0.27 5.59 8.98
CA LEU A 102 -0.33 5.16 7.59
C LEU A 102 0.44 3.85 7.41
N VAL A 103 -0.22 2.83 6.91
CA VAL A 103 0.36 1.50 6.64
C VAL A 103 0.20 1.21 5.15
N GLY A 104 1.27 1.09 4.41
CA GLY A 104 1.19 0.93 2.95
C GLY A 104 2.02 -0.24 2.44
N ASN A 105 1.41 -1.09 1.60
CA ASN A 105 2.09 -2.19 0.94
C ASN A 105 2.46 -1.81 -0.51
N SER A 106 3.70 -2.07 -0.93
CA SER A 106 4.13 -1.89 -2.32
C SER A 106 3.87 -0.47 -2.85
N LEU A 107 3.02 -0.30 -3.87
CA LEU A 107 2.51 1.00 -4.33
C LEU A 107 1.88 1.79 -3.18
N GLY A 108 1.09 1.12 -2.32
CA GLY A 108 0.51 1.74 -1.13
C GLY A 108 1.55 2.28 -0.15
N GLY A 109 2.73 1.64 -0.08
CA GLY A 109 3.88 2.16 0.68
C GLY A 109 4.39 3.48 0.10
N ALA A 110 4.51 3.57 -1.23
CA ALA A 110 4.84 4.81 -1.92
C ALA A 110 3.78 5.91 -1.68
N VAL A 111 2.49 5.54 -1.72
CA VAL A 111 1.38 6.45 -1.43
C VAL A 111 1.45 6.94 0.02
N ALA A 112 1.61 6.04 0.98
CA ALA A 112 1.74 6.37 2.41
C ALA A 112 2.95 7.28 2.66
N PHE A 113 4.11 6.94 2.08
CA PHE A 113 5.32 7.76 2.20
C PHE A 113 5.12 9.17 1.65
N THR A 114 4.61 9.28 0.42
CA THR A 114 4.41 10.60 -0.20
C THR A 114 3.35 11.43 0.52
N ALA A 115 2.32 10.79 1.10
CA ALA A 115 1.36 11.48 1.97
C ALA A 115 2.04 11.98 3.25
N ALA A 116 2.85 11.16 3.92
CA ALA A 116 3.56 11.52 5.14
C ALA A 116 4.52 12.70 4.96
N VAL A 117 5.29 12.72 3.87
CA VAL A 117 6.24 13.83 3.61
C VAL A 117 5.56 15.10 3.07
N SER A 118 4.37 14.97 2.50
CA SER A 118 3.59 16.13 1.99
C SER A 118 2.71 16.77 3.08
N GLN A 119 2.24 15.97 4.04
CA GLN A 119 1.32 16.35 5.11
C GLN A 119 1.76 15.69 6.43
N PRO A 120 2.96 16.04 6.96
CA PRO A 120 3.52 15.36 8.13
C PRO A 120 2.64 15.51 9.37
N GLU A 121 1.90 16.60 9.51
CA GLU A 121 0.96 16.86 10.61
C GLU A 121 -0.27 15.92 10.58
N ARG A 122 -0.54 15.31 9.43
CA ARG A 122 -1.63 14.35 9.23
C ARG A 122 -1.19 12.90 9.45
N THR A 123 0.11 12.67 9.71
CA THR A 123 0.70 11.33 9.80
C THR A 123 1.33 11.10 11.17
N ARG A 124 0.72 10.22 11.98
CA ARG A 124 1.22 9.86 13.32
C ARG A 124 2.44 8.95 13.25
N SER A 125 2.41 7.97 12.36
CA SER A 125 3.54 7.09 12.07
C SER A 125 3.38 6.47 10.68
N LEU A 126 4.46 5.92 10.15
CA LEU A 126 4.53 5.33 8.83
C LEU A 126 5.04 3.89 8.88
N ALA A 127 4.25 2.94 8.36
CA ALA A 127 4.68 1.56 8.17
C ALA A 127 4.78 1.26 6.66
N LEU A 128 6.00 1.01 6.18
CA LEU A 128 6.30 0.63 4.80
C LEU A 128 6.39 -0.89 4.70
N VAL A 129 5.36 -1.50 4.12
CA VAL A 129 5.26 -2.96 3.96
C VAL A 129 5.69 -3.31 2.53
N ALA A 130 6.89 -3.86 2.36
CA ALA A 130 7.49 -4.07 1.04
C ALA A 130 7.30 -2.81 0.17
N GLY A 131 7.61 -1.64 0.72
CA GLY A 131 7.22 -0.33 0.17
C GLY A 131 7.95 0.03 -1.11
N GLY A 132 7.22 0.43 -2.15
CA GLY A 132 7.78 0.88 -3.41
C GLY A 132 8.47 2.22 -3.31
N GLY A 133 9.48 2.45 -4.17
CA GLY A 133 10.09 3.76 -4.43
C GLY A 133 11.38 4.08 -3.67
N VAL A 134 11.73 3.33 -2.64
CA VAL A 134 13.02 3.52 -1.93
C VAL A 134 14.19 2.91 -2.70
N GLY A 135 14.03 1.72 -3.27
CA GLY A 135 15.03 1.06 -4.11
C GLY A 135 14.82 1.29 -5.61
N THR A 136 15.66 0.69 -6.43
CA THR A 136 15.66 0.85 -7.90
C THR A 136 15.08 -0.35 -8.64
N ASP A 137 15.24 -1.55 -8.09
CA ASP A 137 14.86 -2.78 -8.76
C ASP A 137 13.37 -3.11 -8.57
N VAL A 138 12.80 -3.68 -9.62
CA VAL A 138 11.39 -4.13 -9.67
C VAL A 138 11.35 -5.41 -10.50
N ALA A 139 10.53 -6.36 -10.13
CA ALA A 139 10.37 -7.62 -10.86
C ALA A 139 10.20 -7.40 -12.37
N LEU A 140 10.82 -8.27 -13.17
CA LEU A 140 10.86 -8.14 -14.63
C LEU A 140 9.45 -8.05 -15.23
N PHE A 141 8.49 -8.85 -14.73
CA PHE A 141 7.12 -8.83 -15.25
C PHE A 141 6.46 -7.45 -15.11
N LEU A 142 6.70 -6.73 -13.99
CA LEU A 142 6.21 -5.35 -13.80
C LEU A 142 6.87 -4.38 -14.77
N ARG A 143 8.17 -4.53 -15.01
CA ARG A 143 8.89 -3.72 -16.02
C ARG A 143 8.31 -3.95 -17.41
N LEU A 144 8.04 -5.21 -17.80
CA LEU A 144 7.41 -5.54 -19.07
C LEU A 144 6.01 -4.95 -19.21
N CYS A 145 5.22 -4.88 -18.13
CA CYS A 145 3.92 -4.22 -18.13
C CYS A 145 3.99 -2.73 -18.48
N THR A 146 5.16 -2.08 -18.38
CA THR A 146 5.33 -0.68 -18.76
C THR A 146 5.49 -0.46 -20.26
N LEU A 147 5.68 -1.51 -21.07
CA LEU A 147 5.89 -1.39 -22.51
C LEU A 147 4.64 -0.88 -23.23
N PRO A 148 4.83 -0.08 -24.31
CA PRO A 148 3.73 0.34 -25.18
C PRO A 148 2.93 -0.87 -25.71
N GLY A 149 1.60 -0.71 -25.81
CA GLY A 149 0.72 -1.77 -26.35
C GLY A 149 0.26 -2.83 -25.34
N VAL A 150 0.95 -3.02 -24.20
CA VAL A 150 0.55 -4.04 -23.20
C VAL A 150 -0.90 -3.88 -22.73
N PRO A 151 -1.45 -2.69 -22.43
CA PRO A 151 -2.86 -2.55 -22.06
C PRO A 151 -3.80 -2.98 -23.19
N THR A 152 -3.46 -2.69 -24.44
CA THR A 152 -4.28 -3.09 -25.61
C THR A 152 -4.25 -4.59 -25.82
N LEU A 153 -3.08 -5.20 -25.75
CA LEU A 153 -2.91 -6.66 -25.86
C LEU A 153 -3.64 -7.38 -24.72
N SER A 154 -3.57 -6.89 -23.50
CA SER A 154 -4.29 -7.46 -22.37
C SER A 154 -5.81 -7.39 -22.52
N ARG A 155 -6.33 -6.29 -23.10
CA ARG A 155 -7.77 -6.20 -23.40
C ARG A 155 -8.23 -7.18 -24.48
N LEU A 156 -7.37 -7.49 -25.45
CA LEU A 156 -7.71 -8.38 -26.59
C LEU A 156 -7.49 -9.85 -26.25
N PHE A 157 -6.47 -10.18 -25.48
CA PHE A 157 -6.00 -11.55 -25.26
C PHE A 157 -5.85 -11.93 -23.78
N GLY A 158 -6.05 -10.98 -22.87
CA GLY A 158 -5.97 -11.23 -21.45
C GLY A 158 -7.10 -12.12 -20.94
N ARG A 159 -6.82 -12.86 -19.89
CA ARG A 159 -7.78 -13.74 -19.21
C ARG A 159 -7.76 -13.45 -17.71
N PRO A 160 -8.91 -13.51 -17.03
CA PRO A 160 -8.98 -13.28 -15.59
C PRO A 160 -8.03 -14.17 -14.78
N GLU A 161 -7.82 -15.43 -15.22
CA GLU A 161 -6.95 -16.40 -14.56
C GLU A 161 -5.49 -15.94 -14.48
N GLN A 162 -5.04 -15.04 -15.35
CA GLN A 162 -3.69 -14.46 -15.31
C GLN A 162 -3.46 -13.64 -14.03
N ALA A 163 -4.52 -13.09 -13.43
CA ALA A 163 -4.42 -12.42 -12.15
C ALA A 163 -4.00 -13.37 -11.02
N ARG A 164 -4.37 -14.66 -11.12
CA ARG A 164 -3.92 -15.70 -10.18
C ARG A 164 -2.41 -15.95 -10.26
N ASP A 165 -1.84 -15.92 -11.46
CA ASP A 165 -0.40 -16.12 -11.64
C ASP A 165 0.41 -14.96 -11.09
N VAL A 166 -0.07 -13.73 -11.31
CA VAL A 166 0.51 -12.53 -10.68
C VAL A 166 0.45 -12.64 -9.16
N LEU A 167 -0.69 -13.04 -8.61
CA LEU A 167 -0.87 -13.23 -7.18
C LEU A 167 0.11 -14.28 -6.62
N ARG A 168 0.28 -15.42 -7.30
CA ARG A 168 1.24 -16.46 -6.90
C ARG A 168 2.68 -15.94 -6.82
N THR A 169 3.05 -15.00 -7.70
CA THR A 169 4.38 -14.38 -7.66
C THR A 169 4.61 -13.55 -6.40
N CYS A 170 3.54 -13.02 -5.80
CA CYS A 170 3.60 -12.23 -4.59
C CYS A 170 3.83 -13.06 -3.31
N PHE A 171 3.67 -14.39 -3.37
CA PHE A 171 3.83 -15.28 -2.22
C PHE A 171 5.12 -16.09 -2.32
N TYR A 172 5.76 -16.31 -1.18
CA TYR A 172 6.83 -17.31 -1.05
C TYR A 172 6.27 -18.72 -1.19
N ASP A 173 5.19 -19.01 -0.46
CA ASP A 173 4.47 -20.27 -0.51
C ASP A 173 3.04 -20.08 -1.03
N SER A 174 2.81 -20.39 -2.31
CA SER A 174 1.50 -20.24 -2.94
C SER A 174 0.37 -21.07 -2.29
N ARG A 175 0.69 -22.08 -1.46
CA ARG A 175 -0.29 -22.85 -0.68
C ARG A 175 -0.93 -22.03 0.44
N ARG A 176 -0.32 -20.90 0.82
CA ARG A 176 -0.83 -19.97 1.82
C ARG A 176 -1.78 -18.92 1.25
N ILE A 177 -1.99 -18.90 -0.06
CA ILE A 177 -2.93 -17.97 -0.68
C ILE A 177 -4.36 -18.40 -0.30
N PRO A 178 -5.13 -17.54 0.38
CA PRO A 178 -6.54 -17.82 0.67
C PRO A 178 -7.34 -18.04 -0.62
N ALA A 179 -8.27 -19.01 -0.61
CA ALA A 179 -9.09 -19.29 -1.79
C ALA A 179 -9.89 -18.05 -2.24
N SER A 180 -10.42 -17.29 -1.29
CA SER A 180 -11.14 -16.03 -1.56
C SER A 180 -10.29 -15.01 -2.31
N LEU A 181 -8.98 -14.98 -2.05
CA LEU A 181 -8.08 -14.03 -2.70
C LEU A 181 -7.88 -14.33 -4.19
N TYR A 182 -7.97 -15.60 -4.61
CA TYR A 182 -7.97 -15.96 -6.03
C TYR A 182 -9.23 -15.46 -6.75
N ASP A 183 -10.40 -15.60 -6.12
CA ASP A 183 -11.67 -15.14 -6.70
C ASP A 183 -11.74 -13.61 -6.76
N GLU A 184 -11.20 -12.95 -5.73
CA GLU A 184 -11.07 -11.51 -5.70
C GLU A 184 -10.07 -10.99 -6.74
N ALA A 185 -8.94 -11.69 -6.97
CA ALA A 185 -7.97 -11.33 -8.01
C ALA A 185 -8.59 -11.34 -9.42
N GLU A 186 -9.43 -12.33 -9.73
CA GLU A 186 -10.16 -12.36 -11.00
C GLU A 186 -11.21 -11.26 -11.08
N ARG A 187 -11.93 -11.03 -9.99
CA ARG A 187 -13.02 -10.04 -9.92
C ARG A 187 -12.52 -8.60 -10.01
N TYR A 188 -11.43 -8.27 -9.33
CA TYR A 188 -10.94 -6.91 -9.17
C TYR A 188 -9.64 -6.63 -9.92
N GLY A 189 -8.70 -7.57 -9.91
CA GLY A 189 -7.38 -7.36 -10.49
C GLY A 189 -7.40 -7.24 -12.01
N PHE A 190 -8.11 -8.12 -12.69
CA PHE A 190 -8.18 -8.10 -14.15
C PHE A 190 -8.90 -6.85 -14.71
N PRO A 191 -10.08 -6.44 -14.21
CA PRO A 191 -10.73 -5.20 -14.65
C PRO A 191 -9.89 -3.95 -14.41
N SER A 192 -9.11 -3.92 -13.32
CA SER A 192 -8.26 -2.79 -12.95
C SER A 192 -6.93 -2.73 -13.71
N PHE A 193 -6.64 -3.66 -14.63
CA PHE A 193 -5.34 -3.77 -15.30
C PHE A 193 -4.93 -2.49 -16.05
N GLY A 194 -5.89 -1.77 -16.62
CA GLY A 194 -5.62 -0.48 -17.27
C GLY A 194 -5.05 0.55 -16.31
N GLU A 195 -5.63 0.66 -15.11
CA GLU A 195 -5.14 1.54 -14.04
C GLU A 195 -3.85 1.02 -13.44
N PHE A 196 -3.72 -0.29 -13.23
CA PHE A 196 -2.48 -0.94 -12.84
C PHE A 196 -1.30 -0.46 -13.71
N VAL A 197 -1.44 -0.50 -15.04
CA VAL A 197 -0.37 -0.07 -15.95
C VAL A 197 -0.14 1.44 -15.88
N ARG A 198 -1.20 2.26 -15.74
CA ARG A 198 -1.05 3.72 -15.59
C ARG A 198 -0.30 4.09 -14.32
N ALA A 199 -0.72 3.56 -13.18
CA ALA A 199 -0.07 3.78 -11.90
C ALA A 199 1.39 3.29 -11.92
N LEU A 200 1.63 2.10 -12.48
CA LEU A 200 2.97 1.54 -12.60
C LEU A 200 3.88 2.44 -13.46
N ARG A 201 3.42 2.88 -14.63
CA ARG A 201 4.19 3.77 -15.54
C ARG A 201 4.53 5.12 -14.93
N SER A 202 3.77 5.58 -13.95
CA SER A 202 4.09 6.82 -13.26
C SER A 202 5.40 6.73 -12.46
N GLY A 203 5.72 5.54 -11.91
CA GLY A 203 6.89 5.29 -11.07
C GLY A 203 7.95 4.36 -11.65
N VAL A 204 7.61 3.55 -12.67
CA VAL A 204 8.45 2.46 -13.18
C VAL A 204 8.63 2.54 -14.69
N THR A 205 9.77 2.08 -15.17
CA THR A 205 10.11 1.90 -16.60
C THR A 205 10.60 0.48 -16.83
N ILE A 206 10.94 0.14 -18.08
CA ILE A 206 11.59 -1.13 -18.39
C ILE A 206 12.96 -1.30 -17.67
N PHE A 207 13.57 -0.23 -17.23
CA PHE A 207 14.85 -0.22 -16.51
C PHE A 207 14.72 -0.21 -14.97
N GLY A 208 13.49 -0.30 -14.43
CA GLY A 208 13.20 -0.24 -13.00
C GLY A 208 12.54 1.07 -12.59
N VAL A 209 12.68 1.46 -11.32
CA VAL A 209 12.10 2.70 -10.78
C VAL A 209 12.64 3.92 -11.52
N ARG A 210 11.76 4.86 -11.88
CA ARG A 210 12.16 6.13 -12.51
C ARG A 210 13.10 6.91 -11.60
N ARG A 211 14.27 7.24 -12.10
CA ARG A 211 15.28 7.99 -11.36
C ARG A 211 14.73 9.31 -10.80
N SER A 212 13.97 10.07 -11.59
CA SER A 212 13.35 11.32 -11.15
C SER A 212 12.35 11.15 -10.01
N VAL A 213 11.63 10.04 -9.96
CA VAL A 213 10.70 9.72 -8.86
C VAL A 213 11.49 9.38 -7.60
N ARG A 214 12.49 8.50 -7.72
CA ARG A 214 13.34 8.12 -6.58
C ARG A 214 14.09 9.32 -5.98
N GLU A 215 14.77 10.10 -6.81
CA GLU A 215 15.50 11.29 -6.36
C GLU A 215 14.58 12.30 -5.65
N HIS A 216 13.37 12.50 -6.18
CA HIS A 216 12.37 13.35 -5.54
C HIS A 216 11.97 12.82 -4.15
N TRP A 217 11.73 11.53 -4.02
CA TRP A 217 11.33 10.93 -2.73
C TRP A 217 12.46 10.96 -1.70
N VAL A 218 13.68 10.61 -2.11
CA VAL A 218 14.87 10.71 -1.25
C VAL A 218 15.04 12.14 -0.72
N ALA A 219 14.88 13.14 -1.60
CA ALA A 219 14.97 14.56 -1.21
C ALA A 219 13.86 15.00 -0.22
N LEU A 220 12.70 14.31 -0.23
CA LEU A 220 11.59 14.63 0.67
C LEU A 220 11.62 13.85 1.99
N ALA A 221 12.37 12.77 2.07
CA ALA A 221 12.31 11.83 3.21
C ALA A 221 12.53 12.52 4.57
N SER A 222 13.44 13.51 4.63
CA SER A 222 13.72 14.27 5.86
C SER A 222 12.56 15.16 6.33
N ARG A 223 11.52 15.35 5.53
CA ARG A 223 10.33 16.12 5.94
C ARG A 223 9.44 15.39 6.93
N PHE A 224 9.55 14.07 6.97
CA PHE A 224 8.84 13.26 7.94
C PHE A 224 9.80 12.76 9.03
N ALA A 225 9.72 13.37 10.19
CA ALA A 225 10.53 13.03 11.37
C ALA A 225 9.81 12.07 12.34
N GLY A 226 8.57 11.69 12.04
CA GLY A 226 7.79 10.76 12.86
C GLY A 226 8.32 9.33 12.85
N PRO A 227 7.74 8.45 13.69
CA PRO A 227 8.14 7.05 13.75
C PRO A 227 7.93 6.34 12.43
N VAL A 228 8.92 5.51 12.01
CA VAL A 228 8.87 4.70 10.77
C VAL A 228 9.22 3.26 11.10
N VAL A 229 8.47 2.32 10.52
CA VAL A 229 8.84 0.90 10.43
C VAL A 229 8.84 0.43 8.99
N VAL A 230 9.83 -0.37 8.63
CA VAL A 230 9.94 -1.06 7.34
C VAL A 230 9.75 -2.55 7.61
N ILE A 231 8.68 -3.14 7.10
CA ILE A 231 8.35 -4.56 7.25
C ILE A 231 8.49 -5.24 5.89
N TRP A 232 9.31 -6.31 5.82
CA TRP A 232 9.62 -6.93 4.52
C TRP A 232 9.72 -8.45 4.62
N GLY A 233 9.17 -9.15 3.61
CA GLY A 233 9.41 -10.58 3.43
C GLY A 233 10.80 -10.82 2.83
N ARG A 234 11.59 -11.74 3.42
CA ARG A 234 12.94 -12.03 2.93
C ARG A 234 12.96 -12.60 1.51
N GLU A 235 11.91 -13.31 1.15
CA GLU A 235 11.79 -13.97 -0.15
C GLU A 235 10.87 -13.22 -1.11
N ASP A 236 10.79 -11.90 -0.96
CA ASP A 236 10.03 -11.04 -1.87
C ASP A 236 10.61 -11.08 -3.29
N ARG A 237 9.80 -11.57 -4.24
CA ARG A 237 10.16 -11.69 -5.66
C ARG A 237 9.64 -10.53 -6.51
N VAL A 238 8.91 -9.60 -5.90
CA VAL A 238 8.34 -8.43 -6.58
C VAL A 238 9.23 -7.21 -6.38
N LEU A 239 9.58 -6.92 -5.12
CA LEU A 239 10.56 -5.91 -4.73
C LEU A 239 11.63 -6.56 -3.87
N PRO A 240 12.90 -6.59 -4.31
CA PRO A 240 13.98 -7.28 -3.59
C PRO A 240 14.18 -6.75 -2.17
N VAL A 241 14.49 -7.65 -1.22
CA VAL A 241 14.72 -7.31 0.19
C VAL A 241 15.89 -6.34 0.40
N GLU A 242 16.80 -6.27 -0.55
CA GLU A 242 17.93 -5.32 -0.60
C GLU A 242 17.45 -3.86 -0.54
N HIS A 243 16.20 -3.58 -0.92
CA HIS A 243 15.59 -2.25 -0.76
C HIS A 243 15.48 -1.78 0.70
N VAL A 244 15.54 -2.71 1.65
CA VAL A 244 15.55 -2.38 3.09
C VAL A 244 16.76 -1.51 3.44
N SER A 245 17.96 -1.85 2.94
CA SER A 245 19.16 -1.04 3.18
C SER A 245 19.04 0.37 2.56
N GLU A 246 18.37 0.48 1.42
CA GLU A 246 18.08 1.78 0.80
C GLU A 246 17.09 2.59 1.66
N ALA A 247 16.09 1.92 2.25
CA ALA A 247 15.14 2.57 3.15
C ALA A 247 15.83 3.08 4.43
N GLU A 248 16.74 2.31 5.02
CA GLU A 248 17.54 2.73 6.18
C GLU A 248 18.43 3.93 5.84
N ASN A 249 19.03 3.97 4.66
CA ASN A 249 19.84 5.10 4.21
C ASN A 249 19.00 6.38 4.03
N VAL A 250 17.77 6.23 3.54
CA VAL A 250 16.86 7.37 3.26
C VAL A 250 16.15 7.84 4.53
N MET A 251 15.83 6.92 5.43
CA MET A 251 15.14 7.16 6.70
C MET A 251 15.89 6.49 7.86
N PRO A 252 16.97 7.08 8.38
CA PRO A 252 17.80 6.46 9.42
C PRO A 252 17.07 6.18 10.73
N GLN A 253 15.91 6.82 10.96
CA GLN A 253 15.04 6.55 12.11
C GLN A 253 14.16 5.31 11.93
N ALA A 254 14.12 4.71 10.74
CA ALA A 254 13.26 3.57 10.46
C ALA A 254 13.73 2.33 11.23
N ARG A 255 12.79 1.67 11.90
CA ARG A 255 13.00 0.32 12.41
C ARG A 255 12.75 -0.68 11.30
N VAL A 256 13.59 -1.69 11.19
CA VAL A 256 13.45 -2.75 10.18
C VAL A 256 12.98 -4.05 10.84
N GLU A 257 11.98 -4.68 10.23
CA GLU A 257 11.44 -5.98 10.62
C GLU A 257 11.40 -6.88 9.38
N LEU A 258 12.23 -7.93 9.37
CA LEU A 258 12.29 -8.90 8.29
C LEU A 258 11.53 -10.17 8.68
N ILE A 259 10.66 -10.63 7.80
CA ILE A 259 9.83 -11.82 8.03
C ILE A 259 10.34 -12.97 7.14
N ASP A 260 10.76 -14.05 7.77
CA ASP A 260 11.25 -15.25 7.10
C ASP A 260 10.12 -16.06 6.45
N ALA A 261 10.44 -16.78 5.38
CA ALA A 261 9.49 -17.58 4.58
C ALA A 261 8.26 -16.77 4.17
N CYS A 262 8.49 -15.57 3.64
CA CYS A 262 7.48 -14.57 3.33
C CYS A 262 7.83 -13.82 2.04
N GLY A 263 6.84 -13.67 1.16
CA GLY A 263 6.95 -12.89 -0.07
C GLY A 263 6.51 -11.43 0.10
N HIS A 264 5.84 -10.91 -0.94
CA HIS A 264 5.50 -9.50 -1.10
C HIS A 264 4.28 -9.03 -0.28
N LEU A 265 3.48 -9.97 0.26
CA LEU A 265 2.26 -9.67 1.01
C LEU A 265 2.32 -10.20 2.45
N PRO A 266 3.23 -9.68 3.32
CA PRO A 266 3.40 -10.16 4.69
C PRO A 266 2.10 -10.16 5.50
N GLN A 267 1.24 -9.15 5.31
CA GLN A 267 -0.04 -8.99 5.99
C GLN A 267 -1.04 -10.12 5.67
N VAL A 268 -0.82 -10.85 4.56
CA VAL A 268 -1.66 -11.99 4.15
C VAL A 268 -0.93 -13.30 4.38
N GLU A 269 0.33 -13.41 3.94
CA GLU A 269 1.08 -14.67 3.95
C GLU A 269 1.57 -15.07 5.35
N ARG A 270 1.94 -14.08 6.17
CA ARG A 270 2.50 -14.26 7.50
C ARG A 270 1.86 -13.30 8.50
N THR A 271 0.53 -13.30 8.52
CA THR A 271 -0.31 -12.39 9.30
C THR A 271 0.13 -12.24 10.76
N ASP A 272 0.41 -13.35 11.45
CA ASP A 272 0.85 -13.31 12.85
C ASP A 272 2.20 -12.60 13.02
N ALA A 273 3.19 -12.91 12.16
CA ALA A 273 4.50 -12.27 12.20
C ALA A 273 4.41 -10.78 11.81
N PHE A 274 3.56 -10.45 10.85
CA PHE A 274 3.27 -9.06 10.48
C PHE A 274 2.68 -8.28 11.65
N LEU A 275 1.67 -8.83 12.34
CA LEU A 275 1.07 -8.19 13.50
C LEU A 275 2.04 -8.08 14.69
N ALA A 276 2.90 -9.08 14.89
CA ALA A 276 3.95 -9.03 15.91
C ALA A 276 4.97 -7.91 15.65
N ALA A 277 5.18 -7.52 14.40
CA ALA A 277 6.00 -6.37 14.02
C ALA A 277 5.23 -5.05 14.14
N LEU A 278 3.98 -5.00 13.64
CA LEU A 278 3.20 -3.77 13.51
C LEU A 278 2.64 -3.28 14.85
N LEU A 279 1.98 -4.15 15.65
CA LEU A 279 1.26 -3.68 16.84
C LEU A 279 2.17 -3.03 17.89
N PRO A 280 3.34 -3.61 18.26
CA PRO A 280 4.26 -2.95 19.19
C PRO A 280 4.86 -1.65 18.63
N PHE A 281 4.94 -1.51 17.30
CA PHE A 281 5.37 -0.26 16.69
C PHE A 281 4.32 0.83 16.86
N LEU A 282 3.03 0.52 16.62
CA LEU A 282 1.93 1.47 16.84
C LEU A 282 1.85 1.92 18.30
N ASP A 283 1.97 0.98 19.26
CA ASP A 283 1.97 1.30 20.70
C ASP A 283 3.08 2.30 21.07
N ARG A 284 4.29 2.09 20.54
CA ARG A 284 5.42 3.01 20.78
C ARG A 284 5.21 4.37 20.12
N ALA A 285 4.62 4.42 18.94
CA ALA A 285 4.36 5.67 18.23
C ALA A 285 3.34 6.53 18.98
N GLU A 286 2.30 5.92 19.54
CA GLU A 286 1.30 6.60 20.38
C GLU A 286 1.89 7.08 21.70
N ALA A 287 2.69 6.24 22.38
CA ALA A 287 3.36 6.62 23.63
C ALA A 287 4.31 7.81 23.43
N ALA A 288 5.04 7.84 22.30
CA ALA A 288 5.94 8.95 21.96
C ALA A 288 5.18 10.26 21.64
N ALA A 289 3.96 10.20 21.13
CA ALA A 289 3.13 11.37 20.85
C ALA A 289 2.43 11.93 22.11
N ALA A 290 2.31 11.12 23.16
CA ALA A 290 1.70 11.51 24.43
C ALA A 290 2.72 12.11 25.45
N ALA A 291 4.01 11.95 25.18
CA ALA A 291 5.13 12.44 26.01
C ALA A 291 5.59 13.83 25.62
#